data_8cdb5352d6a63914c4f741383ee90cc5
#
_entry.id   8cdb5352d6a63914c4f741383ee90cc5
#
_cell.length_a   1.000
_cell.length_b   1.000
_cell.length_c   1.000
_cell.angle_alpha   90.00
_cell.angle_beta   90.00
_cell.angle_gamma   90.00
#
_symmetry.space_group_name_H-M   'P 1'
#
loop_
_entity.id
_entity.type
_entity.pdbx_description
1 polymer ?
#
loop_
_entity_poly.entity_id
_entity_poly.type
_entity_poly.pdbx_seq_one_letter_code
_entity_poly.pdbx_strand_id
1 'polypeptide(L)'
;MAHYFGALIRDLRDSYEARVGERLTMAELASRAGYSASVIGQIERGEALPETGKRVRALDDALRADGQLTLLWPVVQRLGNHPINDLAAATNRITRGYRENGTCALTGGDDMERRHLLQLASLGLLAQSPIFNTGEHVRQMLERSLGVPSGGSEDHWEAVCADHLRALLNQPPRQALDDLVVDLALLYQQMSVAPADQITRLQRIAAWMSQMHANLLTRLGEYGQALRWWRTARQAADASQDIDMRVWVRGSEAVFGLYSPRSLDSVLTLARSAQSLATERLTPGLLQAVSAEAQTLAVMGKNQEACDSVQRLHDLVERAQLKGRFGWSGDQAFFVSSWVHSFGGDSEAAREARDSTFAQSPCYQNATNVRLHEAISVARSGGHNEALQLVTQVLTDLDPAYRSRMITHTARRVLDTVPLDKRAALPDYRTALNTPIPT
;
A
#
# COMPACT_ATOMS: atom_id res chain seq x y z
N MET A 1 8.82 -18.77 24.00
CA MET A 1 9.15 -18.83 22.55
C MET A 1 9.81 -20.14 22.16
N ALA A 2 10.75 -20.72 22.94
CA ALA A 2 11.38 -22.01 22.61
C ALA A 2 10.36 -23.16 22.43
N HIS A 3 9.38 -23.28 23.32
CA HIS A 3 8.31 -24.28 23.19
C HIS A 3 7.46 -24.09 21.93
N TYR A 4 7.15 -22.85 21.55
CA TYR A 4 6.42 -22.56 20.31
C TYR A 4 7.23 -22.96 19.07
N PHE A 5 8.50 -22.59 19.04
CA PHE A 5 9.40 -22.93 17.95
C PHE A 5 9.57 -24.45 17.82
N GLY A 6 9.69 -25.14 18.95
CA GLY A 6 9.75 -26.60 19.00
C GLY A 6 8.44 -27.28 18.52
N ALA A 7 7.29 -26.74 18.95
CA ALA A 7 5.97 -27.23 18.49
C ALA A 7 5.81 -27.05 16.97
N LEU A 8 6.24 -25.92 16.41
CA LEU A 8 6.22 -25.67 14.97
C LEU A 8 7.09 -26.69 14.20
N ILE A 9 8.29 -26.97 14.70
CA ILE A 9 9.17 -27.99 14.09
C ILE A 9 8.49 -29.36 14.08
N ARG A 10 7.83 -29.73 15.20
CA ARG A 10 7.09 -30.98 15.32
C ARG A 10 5.93 -31.02 14.32
N ASP A 11 5.09 -29.99 14.26
CA ASP A 11 3.96 -29.90 13.33
C ASP A 11 4.40 -29.99 11.87
N LEU A 12 5.51 -29.33 11.52
CA LEU A 12 6.10 -29.40 10.18
C LEU A 12 6.61 -30.80 9.85
N ARG A 13 7.18 -31.53 10.82
CA ARG A 13 7.61 -32.94 10.64
C ARG A 13 6.42 -33.88 10.54
N ASP A 14 5.43 -33.73 11.41
CA ASP A 14 4.24 -34.60 11.46
C ASP A 14 3.35 -34.39 10.20
N SER A 15 3.30 -33.17 9.66
CA SER A 15 2.61 -32.85 8.40
C SER A 15 3.45 -33.08 7.14
N TYR A 16 4.71 -33.52 7.27
CA TYR A 16 5.62 -33.65 6.14
C TYR A 16 5.12 -34.62 5.07
N GLU A 17 4.59 -35.78 5.48
CA GLU A 17 4.03 -36.79 4.59
C GLU A 17 2.87 -36.24 3.74
N ALA A 18 1.98 -35.45 4.34
CA ALA A 18 0.86 -34.82 3.64
C ALA A 18 1.32 -33.73 2.64
N ARG A 19 2.45 -33.05 2.91
CA ARG A 19 2.97 -31.97 2.08
C ARG A 19 3.93 -32.43 0.97
N VAL A 20 4.68 -33.50 1.25
CA VAL A 20 5.81 -33.93 0.39
C VAL A 20 5.61 -35.33 -0.20
N GLY A 21 4.69 -36.12 0.36
CA GLY A 21 4.42 -37.48 -0.08
C GLY A 21 5.33 -38.55 0.53
N GLU A 22 6.25 -38.17 1.44
CA GLU A 22 7.21 -39.06 2.09
C GLU A 22 7.11 -38.87 3.62
N ARG A 23 7.22 -39.95 4.38
CA ARG A 23 7.27 -39.87 5.84
C ARG A 23 8.65 -39.40 6.30
N LEU A 24 8.71 -38.41 7.20
CA LEU A 24 9.95 -37.92 7.77
C LEU A 24 10.01 -38.30 9.26
N THR A 25 10.90 -39.22 9.59
CA THR A 25 11.15 -39.61 10.99
C THR A 25 12.08 -38.61 11.69
N MET A 26 12.05 -38.59 13.01
CA MET A 26 12.96 -37.74 13.81
C MET A 26 14.44 -38.04 13.52
N ALA A 27 14.80 -39.30 13.27
CA ALA A 27 16.17 -39.71 12.93
C ALA A 27 16.61 -39.19 11.55
N GLU A 28 15.72 -39.23 10.57
CA GLU A 28 15.97 -38.70 9.24
C GLU A 28 16.06 -37.16 9.25
N LEU A 29 15.17 -36.48 9.99
CA LEU A 29 15.25 -35.03 10.17
C LEU A 29 16.60 -34.65 10.82
N ALA A 30 16.98 -35.36 11.87
CA ALA A 30 18.26 -35.15 12.54
C ALA A 30 19.44 -35.31 11.59
N SER A 31 19.45 -36.37 10.80
CA SER A 31 20.48 -36.64 9.79
C SER A 31 20.57 -35.54 8.73
N ARG A 32 19.43 -35.11 8.16
CA ARG A 32 19.35 -34.06 7.14
C ARG A 32 19.78 -32.67 7.68
N ALA A 33 19.42 -32.35 8.93
CA ALA A 33 19.73 -31.06 9.55
C ALA A 33 21.09 -31.05 10.30
N GLY A 34 21.80 -32.17 10.33
CA GLY A 34 23.12 -32.28 10.98
C GLY A 34 23.05 -32.28 12.51
N TYR A 35 21.95 -32.82 13.09
CA TYR A 35 21.73 -32.99 14.53
C TYR A 35 21.71 -34.50 14.94
N SER A 36 21.73 -34.76 16.24
CA SER A 36 21.31 -36.07 16.75
C SER A 36 19.78 -36.10 16.97
N ALA A 37 19.17 -37.26 16.91
CA ALA A 37 17.74 -37.43 17.17
C ALA A 37 17.34 -36.94 18.58
N SER A 38 18.24 -37.09 19.57
CA SER A 38 18.02 -36.60 20.93
C SER A 38 17.92 -35.09 20.99
N VAL A 39 18.79 -34.35 20.25
CA VAL A 39 18.78 -32.89 20.20
C VAL A 39 17.53 -32.39 19.45
N ILE A 40 17.12 -33.03 18.36
CA ILE A 40 15.83 -32.70 17.70
C ILE A 40 14.68 -32.85 18.69
N GLY A 41 14.63 -33.95 19.47
CA GLY A 41 13.62 -34.13 20.49
C GLY A 41 13.62 -33.04 21.57
N GLN A 42 14.79 -32.58 21.99
CA GLN A 42 14.90 -31.46 22.93
C GLN A 42 14.39 -30.15 22.32
N ILE A 43 14.73 -29.89 21.05
CA ILE A 43 14.24 -28.70 20.32
C ILE A 43 12.72 -28.77 20.17
N GLU A 44 12.15 -29.91 19.76
CA GLU A 44 10.69 -30.09 19.62
C GLU A 44 9.91 -29.92 20.92
N ARG A 45 10.54 -30.21 22.08
CA ARG A 45 9.96 -29.95 23.40
C ARG A 45 10.23 -28.55 23.93
N GLY A 46 11.01 -27.74 23.21
CA GLY A 46 11.40 -26.41 23.64
C GLY A 46 12.41 -26.37 24.78
N GLU A 47 13.09 -27.47 25.05
CA GLU A 47 14.13 -27.61 26.08
C GLU A 47 15.47 -27.06 25.59
N ALA A 48 15.67 -27.01 24.29
CA ALA A 48 16.84 -26.44 23.62
C ALA A 48 16.43 -25.60 22.41
N LEU A 49 17.28 -24.68 22.02
CA LEU A 49 17.18 -23.90 20.78
C LEU A 49 18.35 -24.22 19.85
N PRO A 50 18.17 -24.08 18.52
CA PRO A 50 19.28 -24.13 17.59
C PRO A 50 20.37 -23.12 17.97
N GLU A 51 21.63 -23.51 17.82
CA GLU A 51 22.78 -22.70 18.26
C GLU A 51 23.03 -21.48 17.35
N THR A 52 22.70 -21.60 16.07
CA THR A 52 22.99 -20.56 15.05
C THR A 52 21.89 -20.50 13.98
N GLY A 53 21.75 -19.33 13.33
CA GLY A 53 20.86 -19.19 12.18
C GLY A 53 21.20 -20.13 11.01
N LYS A 54 22.46 -20.58 10.89
CA LYS A 54 22.86 -21.60 9.90
C LYS A 54 22.21 -22.96 10.21
N ARG A 55 22.13 -23.33 11.47
CA ARG A 55 21.47 -24.55 11.95
C ARG A 55 19.95 -24.49 11.79
N VAL A 56 19.36 -23.30 11.98
CA VAL A 56 17.93 -23.09 11.71
C VAL A 56 17.62 -23.24 10.23
N ARG A 57 18.47 -22.70 9.36
CA ARG A 57 18.32 -22.85 7.91
C ARG A 57 18.40 -24.30 7.49
N ALA A 58 19.31 -25.08 8.07
CA ALA A 58 19.40 -26.51 7.81
C ALA A 58 18.14 -27.29 8.23
N LEU A 59 17.48 -26.90 9.35
CA LEU A 59 16.18 -27.44 9.76
C LEU A 59 15.05 -27.04 8.79
N ASP A 60 15.05 -25.77 8.38
CA ASP A 60 14.10 -25.23 7.42
C ASP A 60 14.14 -25.99 6.10
N ASP A 61 15.35 -26.18 5.55
CA ASP A 61 15.58 -26.92 4.31
C ASP A 61 15.19 -28.43 4.46
N ALA A 62 15.56 -29.05 5.58
CA ALA A 62 15.25 -30.45 5.85
C ALA A 62 13.73 -30.72 5.98
N LEU A 63 12.99 -29.75 6.52
CA LEU A 63 11.52 -29.77 6.67
C LEU A 63 10.76 -29.25 5.46
N ARG A 64 11.46 -28.71 4.43
CA ARG A 64 10.86 -27.98 3.31
C ARG A 64 9.84 -26.95 3.82
N ALA A 65 10.28 -26.10 4.77
CA ALA A 65 9.43 -25.15 5.46
C ALA A 65 9.40 -23.76 4.79
N ASP A 66 9.93 -23.61 3.57
CA ASP A 66 9.90 -22.41 2.72
C ASP A 66 10.34 -21.14 3.46
N GLY A 67 11.36 -21.26 4.32
CA GLY A 67 11.93 -20.13 5.06
C GLY A 67 11.21 -19.80 6.37
N GLN A 68 10.16 -20.51 6.77
CA GLN A 68 9.35 -20.20 7.96
C GLN A 68 10.17 -20.21 9.26
N LEU A 69 11.03 -21.20 9.45
CA LEU A 69 11.87 -21.28 10.66
C LEU A 69 12.94 -20.21 10.65
N THR A 70 13.54 -19.95 9.49
CA THR A 70 14.56 -18.92 9.29
C THR A 70 13.99 -17.53 9.56
N LEU A 71 12.78 -17.27 9.16
CA LEU A 71 12.06 -16.01 9.39
C LEU A 71 11.75 -15.78 10.87
N LEU A 72 11.38 -16.84 11.61
CA LEU A 72 11.07 -16.75 13.05
C LEU A 72 12.32 -16.67 13.94
N TRP A 73 13.47 -17.11 13.44
CA TRP A 73 14.68 -17.26 14.25
C TRP A 73 15.13 -16.01 15.01
N PRO A 74 15.18 -14.80 14.41
CA PRO A 74 15.61 -13.61 15.14
C PRO A 74 14.74 -13.29 16.37
N VAL A 75 13.43 -13.61 16.33
CA VAL A 75 12.53 -13.42 17.48
C VAL A 75 12.77 -14.50 18.52
N VAL A 76 12.88 -15.75 18.09
CA VAL A 76 13.16 -16.88 18.97
C VAL A 76 14.52 -16.71 19.68
N GLN A 77 15.53 -16.22 18.98
CA GLN A 77 16.85 -15.95 19.55
C GLN A 77 16.81 -14.89 20.65
N ARG A 78 16.01 -13.84 20.49
CA ARG A 78 15.85 -12.77 21.50
C ARG A 78 14.99 -13.17 22.68
N LEU A 79 13.94 -13.93 22.46
CA LEU A 79 12.90 -14.22 23.45
C LEU A 79 12.90 -15.67 23.95
N GLY A 80 13.71 -16.54 23.35
CA GLY A 80 13.69 -17.98 23.58
C GLY A 80 13.95 -18.41 25.02
N ASN A 81 14.78 -17.67 25.75
CA ASN A 81 15.14 -17.97 27.12
C ASN A 81 14.22 -17.35 28.19
N HIS A 82 13.22 -16.56 27.78
CA HIS A 82 12.25 -16.04 28.73
C HIS A 82 11.14 -17.06 28.98
N PRO A 83 10.84 -17.42 30.26
CA PRO A 83 9.74 -18.32 30.59
C PRO A 83 8.43 -17.75 30.07
N ILE A 84 7.68 -18.55 29.31
CA ILE A 84 6.32 -18.17 28.83
C ILE A 84 5.41 -17.82 30.02
N ASN A 85 5.65 -18.40 31.18
CA ASN A 85 4.93 -18.10 32.41
C ASN A 85 5.04 -16.63 32.85
N ASP A 86 6.13 -15.94 32.55
CA ASP A 86 6.28 -14.53 32.89
C ASP A 86 5.52 -13.63 31.88
N LEU A 87 5.48 -14.04 30.62
CA LEU A 87 4.64 -13.41 29.60
C LEU A 87 3.15 -13.74 29.81
N ALA A 88 2.82 -14.99 30.15
CA ALA A 88 1.47 -15.43 30.48
C ALA A 88 1.01 -14.85 31.83
N ALA A 89 1.89 -14.68 32.82
CA ALA A 89 1.55 -14.03 34.09
C ALA A 89 1.35 -12.51 33.93
N ALA A 90 2.06 -11.86 33.02
CA ALA A 90 1.81 -10.48 32.67
C ALA A 90 0.44 -10.35 31.92
N THR A 91 0.15 -11.26 31.00
CA THR A 91 -1.13 -11.32 30.27
C THR A 91 -2.29 -11.71 31.21
N ASN A 92 -2.11 -12.64 32.14
CA ASN A 92 -3.12 -13.06 33.11
C ASN A 92 -3.38 -12.01 34.22
N ARG A 93 -2.41 -11.17 34.56
CA ARG A 93 -2.67 -10.02 35.44
C ARG A 93 -3.55 -8.98 34.75
N ILE A 94 -3.42 -8.83 33.45
CA ILE A 94 -4.24 -7.93 32.63
C ILE A 94 -5.65 -8.50 32.47
N THR A 95 -5.79 -9.83 32.25
CA THR A 95 -7.11 -10.50 32.10
C THR A 95 -7.84 -10.69 33.42
N ARG A 96 -7.17 -10.72 34.57
CA ARG A 96 -7.84 -10.79 35.89
C ARG A 96 -8.55 -9.49 36.24
N GLY A 97 -8.03 -8.33 35.83
CA GLY A 97 -8.70 -7.04 35.97
C GLY A 97 -9.99 -6.93 35.16
N TYR A 98 -10.17 -7.75 34.12
CA TYR A 98 -11.40 -7.82 33.30
C TYR A 98 -12.42 -8.82 33.80
N ARG A 99 -12.06 -9.77 34.69
CA ARG A 99 -12.98 -10.82 35.17
C ARG A 99 -13.84 -10.41 36.37
N GLU A 100 -13.55 -9.31 36.99
CA GLU A 100 -14.33 -8.87 38.16
C GLU A 100 -15.61 -8.07 37.77
N ASN A 101 -15.83 -7.75 36.49
CA ASN A 101 -16.99 -6.98 36.04
C ASN A 101 -17.84 -7.59 34.91
N GLY A 102 -17.96 -8.92 34.78
CA GLY A 102 -18.91 -9.43 33.78
C GLY A 102 -18.82 -10.92 33.50
N THR A 103 -19.76 -11.64 34.04
CA THR A 103 -20.05 -13.05 33.76
C THR A 103 -20.35 -13.35 32.30
N CYS A 104 -19.57 -14.20 31.65
CA CYS A 104 -20.09 -15.14 30.65
C CYS A 104 -19.17 -16.37 30.54
N ALA A 105 -19.78 -17.54 30.80
CA ALA A 105 -19.13 -18.82 30.68
C ALA A 105 -19.05 -19.26 29.23
N LEU A 106 -17.85 -19.63 28.74
CA LEU A 106 -17.69 -20.41 27.53
C LEU A 106 -16.65 -21.52 27.79
N THR A 107 -17.12 -22.72 27.74
CA THR A 107 -16.34 -23.96 27.66
C THR A 107 -15.77 -24.11 26.25
N GLY A 108 -14.44 -24.19 26.11
CA GLY A 108 -13.77 -24.47 24.85
C GLY A 108 -12.33 -23.95 24.82
N GLY A 109 -11.42 -24.53 25.66
CA GLY A 109 -10.09 -23.97 25.91
C GLY A 109 -9.10 -24.05 24.76
N ASP A 110 -9.18 -25.05 23.87
CA ASP A 110 -8.10 -25.35 22.92
C ASP A 110 -8.12 -24.47 21.65
N ASP A 111 -9.28 -24.09 21.15
CA ASP A 111 -9.39 -23.32 19.90
C ASP A 111 -9.09 -21.83 20.10
N MET A 112 -9.31 -21.31 21.29
CA MET A 112 -9.07 -19.90 21.61
C MET A 112 -7.58 -19.64 21.88
N GLU A 113 -6.86 -20.57 22.50
CA GLU A 113 -5.40 -20.50 22.64
C GLU A 113 -4.70 -20.60 21.29
N ARG A 114 -5.15 -21.46 20.38
CA ARG A 114 -4.65 -21.54 19.01
C ARG A 114 -4.87 -20.25 18.22
N ARG A 115 -6.04 -19.63 18.32
CA ARG A 115 -6.33 -18.34 17.66
C ARG A 115 -5.50 -17.20 18.25
N HIS A 116 -5.32 -17.14 19.57
CA HIS A 116 -4.45 -16.15 20.22
C HIS A 116 -2.98 -16.35 19.87
N LEU A 117 -2.51 -17.58 19.77
CA LEU A 117 -1.13 -17.90 19.34
C LEU A 117 -0.91 -17.56 17.87
N LEU A 118 -1.88 -17.80 16.99
CA LEU A 118 -1.83 -17.39 15.59
C LEU A 118 -1.90 -15.86 15.42
N GLN A 119 -2.66 -15.17 16.26
CA GLN A 119 -2.69 -13.71 16.30
C GLN A 119 -1.36 -13.12 16.82
N LEU A 120 -0.76 -13.72 17.86
CA LEU A 120 0.57 -13.34 18.35
C LEU A 120 1.67 -13.69 17.35
N ALA A 121 1.55 -14.79 16.61
CA ALA A 121 2.48 -15.16 15.56
C ALA A 121 2.39 -14.23 14.34
N SER A 122 1.17 -13.81 13.96
CA SER A 122 0.97 -12.82 12.89
C SER A 122 1.51 -11.44 13.29
N LEU A 123 1.36 -11.05 14.56
CA LEU A 123 2.00 -9.86 15.14
C LEU A 123 3.53 -10.02 15.19
N GLY A 124 4.05 -11.21 15.48
CA GLY A 124 5.47 -11.51 15.48
C GLY A 124 6.09 -11.49 14.09
N LEU A 125 5.36 -11.90 13.06
CA LEU A 125 5.78 -11.80 11.64
C LEU A 125 5.81 -10.34 11.16
N LEU A 126 4.85 -9.53 11.59
CA LEU A 126 4.84 -8.09 11.32
C LEU A 126 5.94 -7.36 12.11
N ALA A 127 6.25 -7.80 13.34
CA ALA A 127 7.29 -7.20 14.18
C ALA A 127 8.73 -7.41 13.65
N GLN A 128 8.94 -8.24 12.66
CA GLN A 128 10.24 -8.41 11.99
C GLN A 128 10.42 -7.52 10.74
N SER A 129 9.36 -6.89 10.29
CA SER A 129 9.49 -5.80 9.32
C SER A 129 10.24 -4.64 10.00
N PRO A 130 11.22 -4.01 9.33
CA PRO A 130 11.83 -2.77 9.83
C PRO A 130 10.80 -1.67 10.11
N ILE A 131 9.56 -1.85 9.71
CA ILE A 131 8.39 -1.01 9.92
C ILE A 131 7.97 -0.96 11.41
N PHE A 132 8.18 -2.04 12.21
CA PHE A 132 7.88 -2.04 13.64
C PHE A 132 9.10 -1.57 14.45
N ASN A 133 9.28 -0.27 14.49
CA ASN A 133 10.25 0.39 15.36
C ASN A 133 9.91 0.11 16.83
N THR A 134 10.93 0.03 17.70
CA THR A 134 10.79 -0.15 19.16
C THR A 134 9.79 0.87 19.77
N GLY A 135 9.70 2.07 19.21
CA GLY A 135 8.76 3.11 19.60
C GLY A 135 7.28 2.72 19.44
N GLU A 136 6.92 2.02 18.39
CA GLU A 136 5.53 1.59 18.13
C GLU A 136 5.04 0.57 19.18
N HIS A 137 5.90 -0.34 19.61
CA HIS A 137 5.59 -1.27 20.70
C HIS A 137 5.35 -0.54 22.02
N VAL A 138 6.18 0.47 22.31
CA VAL A 138 6.02 1.30 23.53
C VAL A 138 4.73 2.11 23.46
N ARG A 139 4.39 2.67 22.30
CA ARG A 139 3.13 3.39 22.06
C ARG A 139 1.92 2.49 22.34
N GLN A 140 1.88 1.29 21.79
CA GLN A 140 0.81 0.32 22.01
C GLN A 140 0.69 -0.12 23.49
N MET A 141 1.82 -0.28 24.18
CA MET A 141 1.82 -0.58 25.61
C MET A 141 1.25 0.58 26.44
N LEU A 142 1.56 1.82 26.07
CA LEU A 142 1.03 3.01 26.71
C LEU A 142 -0.49 3.13 26.48
N GLU A 143 -0.98 2.96 25.27
CA GLU A 143 -2.41 3.00 24.97
C GLU A 143 -3.20 1.96 25.77
N ARG A 144 -2.67 0.73 25.87
CA ARG A 144 -3.28 -0.31 26.73
C ARG A 144 -3.29 0.09 28.20
N SER A 145 -2.22 0.73 28.70
CA SER A 145 -2.14 1.15 30.10
C SER A 145 -3.04 2.34 30.43
N LEU A 146 -3.35 3.16 29.43
CA LEU A 146 -4.26 4.30 29.56
C LEU A 146 -5.74 3.88 29.51
N GLY A 147 -6.01 2.58 29.31
CA GLY A 147 -7.39 2.07 29.19
C GLY A 147 -8.11 2.59 27.93
N VAL A 148 -7.36 3.11 26.96
CA VAL A 148 -7.93 3.48 25.67
C VAL A 148 -8.42 2.20 25.00
N PRO A 149 -9.70 2.09 24.61
CA PRO A 149 -10.18 0.91 23.90
C PRO A 149 -9.25 0.65 22.71
N SER A 150 -8.84 -0.60 22.50
CA SER A 150 -8.03 -1.01 21.36
C SER A 150 -8.86 -0.84 20.09
N GLY A 151 -8.97 0.40 19.60
CA GLY A 151 -9.75 0.77 18.45
C GLY A 151 -10.24 2.21 18.56
N GLY A 152 -9.85 3.03 17.59
CA GLY A 152 -10.29 4.42 17.52
C GLY A 152 -11.79 4.54 17.23
N SER A 153 -12.40 5.65 17.64
CA SER A 153 -13.71 6.07 17.13
C SER A 153 -13.64 6.33 15.63
N GLU A 154 -14.78 6.48 14.96
CA GLU A 154 -14.83 6.86 13.54
C GLU A 154 -14.05 8.16 13.28
N ASP A 155 -14.23 9.18 14.14
CA ASP A 155 -13.51 10.46 14.07
C ASP A 155 -12.00 10.29 14.19
N HIS A 156 -11.54 9.37 15.05
CA HIS A 156 -10.11 9.02 15.15
C HIS A 156 -9.58 8.47 13.84
N TRP A 157 -10.26 7.50 13.25
CA TRP A 157 -9.83 6.90 11.98
C TRP A 157 -9.91 7.88 10.81
N GLU A 158 -10.86 8.80 10.80
CA GLU A 158 -10.89 9.88 9.80
C GLU A 158 -9.69 10.81 9.94
N ALA A 159 -9.29 11.15 11.17
CA ALA A 159 -8.08 11.92 11.43
C ALA A 159 -6.82 11.17 10.95
N VAL A 160 -6.70 9.88 11.26
CA VAL A 160 -5.60 9.01 10.78
C VAL A 160 -5.57 8.98 9.25
N CYS A 161 -6.71 8.82 8.59
CA CYS A 161 -6.80 8.88 7.12
C CYS A 161 -6.35 10.25 6.57
N ALA A 162 -6.68 11.35 7.24
CA ALA A 162 -6.26 12.69 6.83
C ALA A 162 -4.74 12.87 6.98
N ASP A 163 -4.13 12.29 8.01
CA ASP A 163 -2.68 12.31 8.21
C ASP A 163 -1.96 11.48 7.14
N HIS A 164 -2.46 10.28 6.82
CA HIS A 164 -1.93 9.47 5.72
C HIS A 164 -2.11 10.12 4.35
N LEU A 165 -3.21 10.83 4.13
CA LEU A 165 -3.39 11.62 2.92
C LEU A 165 -2.34 12.74 2.82
N ARG A 166 -2.06 13.43 3.92
CA ARG A 166 -1.01 14.45 3.98
C ARG A 166 0.38 13.85 3.73
N ALA A 167 0.68 12.69 4.30
CA ALA A 167 1.90 11.95 4.06
C ALA A 167 2.04 11.55 2.59
N LEU A 168 0.98 11.00 1.98
CA LEU A 168 0.92 10.64 0.56
C LEU A 168 1.19 11.81 -0.37
N LEU A 169 0.80 13.04 0.01
CA LEU A 169 0.99 14.24 -0.81
C LEU A 169 2.41 14.82 -0.67
N ASN A 170 3.08 14.63 0.49
CA ASN A 170 4.28 15.38 0.84
C ASN A 170 5.52 14.53 1.12
N GLN A 171 5.36 13.25 1.42
CA GLN A 171 6.48 12.37 1.77
C GLN A 171 6.92 11.49 0.58
N PRO A 172 8.13 10.93 0.64
CA PRO A 172 8.56 9.87 -0.26
C PRO A 172 7.59 8.69 -0.22
N PRO A 173 7.24 8.09 -1.38
CA PRO A 173 6.21 7.04 -1.43
C PRO A 173 6.49 5.82 -0.54
N ARG A 174 7.76 5.45 -0.35
CA ARG A 174 8.15 4.31 0.50
C ARG A 174 7.84 4.61 1.96
N GLN A 175 8.26 5.77 2.46
CA GLN A 175 8.02 6.18 3.84
C GLN A 175 6.53 6.26 4.15
N ALA A 176 5.74 6.91 3.28
CA ALA A 176 4.30 6.99 3.44
C ALA A 176 3.61 5.61 3.43
N LEU A 177 4.15 4.64 2.66
CA LEU A 177 3.64 3.28 2.61
C LEU A 177 3.90 2.54 3.93
N ASP A 178 5.11 2.66 4.47
CA ASP A 178 5.53 1.96 5.69
C ASP A 178 4.67 2.39 6.89
N ASP A 179 4.42 3.69 7.04
CA ASP A 179 3.55 4.23 8.09
C ASP A 179 2.09 3.74 7.95
N LEU A 180 1.56 3.74 6.72
CA LEU A 180 0.18 3.32 6.44
C LEU A 180 -0.09 1.84 6.75
N VAL A 181 0.90 0.96 6.54
CA VAL A 181 0.76 -0.48 6.79
C VAL A 181 0.52 -0.76 8.28
N VAL A 182 1.14 0.01 9.18
CA VAL A 182 0.95 -0.13 10.62
C VAL A 182 -0.51 0.11 11.00
N ASP A 183 -1.07 1.23 10.54
CA ASP A 183 -2.46 1.58 10.87
C ASP A 183 -3.48 0.67 10.18
N LEU A 184 -3.19 0.16 8.98
CA LEU A 184 -4.00 -0.88 8.35
C LEU A 184 -4.07 -2.16 9.20
N ALA A 185 -2.96 -2.56 9.83
CA ALA A 185 -2.93 -3.71 10.73
C ALA A 185 -3.77 -3.47 12.00
N LEU A 186 -3.70 -2.27 12.57
CA LEU A 186 -4.51 -1.88 13.74
C LEU A 186 -6.00 -1.83 13.40
N LEU A 187 -6.36 -1.27 12.25
CA LEU A 187 -7.73 -1.26 11.75
C LEU A 187 -8.27 -2.68 11.57
N TYR A 188 -7.47 -3.59 10.99
CA TYR A 188 -7.85 -5.00 10.85
C TYR A 188 -8.13 -5.66 12.21
N GLN A 189 -7.28 -5.42 13.22
CA GLN A 189 -7.51 -5.95 14.56
C GLN A 189 -8.83 -5.44 15.14
N GLN A 190 -9.13 -4.15 15.01
CA GLN A 190 -10.40 -3.60 15.47
C GLN A 190 -11.59 -4.22 14.72
N MET A 191 -11.52 -4.33 13.39
CA MET A 191 -12.59 -4.92 12.58
C MET A 191 -12.88 -6.37 12.96
N SER A 192 -11.87 -7.13 13.41
CA SER A 192 -12.03 -8.54 13.78
C SER A 192 -12.86 -8.76 15.04
N VAL A 193 -13.00 -7.73 15.89
CA VAL A 193 -13.74 -7.78 17.16
C VAL A 193 -14.88 -6.77 17.22
N ALA A 194 -15.06 -5.97 16.17
CA ALA A 194 -16.07 -4.93 16.12
C ALA A 194 -17.49 -5.49 16.10
N PRO A 195 -18.43 -4.89 16.82
CA PRO A 195 -19.83 -5.25 16.73
C PRO A 195 -20.42 -4.86 15.37
N ALA A 196 -21.53 -5.51 14.98
CA ALA A 196 -22.10 -5.41 13.64
C ALA A 196 -22.49 -3.97 13.23
N ASP A 197 -22.88 -3.14 14.17
CA ASP A 197 -23.27 -1.74 13.95
C ASP A 197 -22.06 -0.83 13.61
N GLN A 198 -20.85 -1.21 14.01
CA GLN A 198 -19.62 -0.46 13.70
C GLN A 198 -18.92 -0.96 12.44
N ILE A 199 -19.14 -2.21 12.04
CA ILE A 199 -18.37 -2.84 10.96
C ILE A 199 -18.49 -2.08 9.62
N THR A 200 -19.67 -1.58 9.29
CA THR A 200 -19.92 -0.84 8.04
C THR A 200 -19.10 0.46 7.97
N ARG A 201 -18.95 1.14 9.10
CA ARG A 201 -18.14 2.37 9.20
C ARG A 201 -16.64 2.06 9.08
N LEU A 202 -16.17 1.01 9.75
CA LEU A 202 -14.79 0.56 9.65
C LEU A 202 -14.45 0.07 8.24
N GLN A 203 -15.39 -0.54 7.54
CA GLN A 203 -15.23 -0.91 6.12
C GLN A 203 -15.03 0.31 5.21
N ARG A 204 -15.70 1.44 5.50
CA ARG A 204 -15.47 2.71 4.80
C ARG A 204 -14.05 3.21 5.00
N ILE A 205 -13.55 3.18 6.24
CA ILE A 205 -12.16 3.54 6.57
C ILE A 205 -11.18 2.57 5.87
N ALA A 206 -11.44 1.26 5.95
CA ALA A 206 -10.62 0.24 5.29
C ALA A 206 -10.54 0.46 3.78
N ALA A 207 -11.65 0.87 3.14
CA ALA A 207 -11.67 1.22 1.73
C ALA A 207 -10.74 2.40 1.42
N TRP A 208 -10.81 3.46 2.23
CA TRP A 208 -10.00 4.66 2.05
C TRP A 208 -8.50 4.37 2.25
N MET A 209 -8.13 3.70 3.34
CA MET A 209 -6.73 3.32 3.59
C MET A 209 -6.19 2.34 2.55
N SER A 210 -6.99 1.33 2.14
CA SER A 210 -6.61 0.39 1.08
C SER A 210 -6.39 1.07 -0.28
N GLN A 211 -7.19 2.08 -0.60
CA GLN A 211 -7.02 2.90 -1.80
C GLN A 211 -5.72 3.70 -1.76
N MET A 212 -5.38 4.33 -0.61
CA MET A 212 -4.11 5.04 -0.44
C MET A 212 -2.91 4.08 -0.56
N HIS A 213 -3.02 2.88 0.00
CA HIS A 213 -2.01 1.84 -0.10
C HIS A 213 -1.79 1.39 -1.55
N ALA A 214 -2.87 1.16 -2.30
CA ALA A 214 -2.81 0.81 -3.72
C ALA A 214 -2.18 1.93 -4.57
N ASN A 215 -2.47 3.20 -4.25
CA ASN A 215 -1.86 4.37 -4.86
C ASN A 215 -0.33 4.38 -4.63
N LEU A 216 0.11 4.24 -3.39
CA LEU A 216 1.53 4.23 -3.03
C LEU A 216 2.28 3.08 -3.72
N LEU A 217 1.70 1.88 -3.76
CA LEU A 217 2.27 0.75 -4.50
C LEU A 217 2.38 1.03 -6.02
N THR A 218 1.40 1.74 -6.60
CA THR A 218 1.46 2.18 -8.00
C THR A 218 2.62 3.16 -8.22
N ARG A 219 2.82 4.11 -7.30
CA ARG A 219 3.95 5.06 -7.33
C ARG A 219 5.30 4.36 -7.23
N LEU A 220 5.39 3.27 -6.48
CA LEU A 220 6.59 2.46 -6.32
C LEU A 220 6.82 1.48 -7.49
N GLY A 221 5.81 1.26 -8.35
CA GLY A 221 5.87 0.31 -9.46
C GLY A 221 5.57 -1.14 -9.07
N GLU A 222 5.06 -1.35 -7.86
CA GLU A 222 4.64 -2.65 -7.34
C GLU A 222 3.25 -3.06 -7.88
N TYR A 223 3.12 -3.08 -9.21
CA TYR A 223 1.82 -3.16 -9.89
C TYR A 223 1.01 -4.40 -9.54
N GLY A 224 1.67 -5.55 -9.36
CA GLY A 224 0.98 -6.79 -8.96
C GLY A 224 0.31 -6.68 -7.60
N GLN A 225 0.98 -6.05 -6.64
CA GLN A 225 0.44 -5.77 -5.32
C GLN A 225 -0.64 -4.68 -5.41
N ALA A 226 -0.38 -3.59 -6.12
CA ALA A 226 -1.34 -2.49 -6.32
C ALA A 226 -2.68 -3.01 -6.85
N LEU A 227 -2.69 -3.92 -7.85
CA LEU A 227 -3.92 -4.52 -8.40
C LEU A 227 -4.70 -5.33 -7.35
N ARG A 228 -4.02 -6.05 -6.46
CA ARG A 228 -4.68 -6.76 -5.36
C ARG A 228 -5.31 -5.79 -4.36
N TRP A 229 -4.59 -4.74 -4.00
CA TRP A 229 -5.07 -3.70 -3.08
C TRP A 229 -6.21 -2.87 -3.65
N TRP A 230 -6.20 -2.55 -4.95
CA TRP A 230 -7.36 -1.94 -5.62
C TRP A 230 -8.61 -2.82 -5.53
N ARG A 231 -8.44 -4.14 -5.66
CA ARG A 231 -9.55 -5.09 -5.48
C ARG A 231 -10.06 -5.08 -4.05
N THR A 232 -9.17 -5.13 -3.06
CA THR A 232 -9.53 -5.04 -1.63
C THR A 232 -10.24 -3.73 -1.32
N ALA A 233 -9.73 -2.60 -1.82
CA ALA A 233 -10.37 -1.29 -1.63
C ALA A 233 -11.80 -1.25 -2.20
N ARG A 234 -12.03 -1.83 -3.39
CA ARG A 234 -13.38 -1.94 -3.96
C ARG A 234 -14.30 -2.81 -3.11
N GLN A 235 -13.83 -3.96 -2.67
CA GLN A 235 -14.60 -4.86 -1.80
C GLN A 235 -15.00 -4.19 -0.49
N ALA A 236 -14.07 -3.49 0.15
CA ALA A 236 -14.35 -2.74 1.36
C ALA A 236 -15.32 -1.58 1.13
N ALA A 237 -15.17 -0.85 0.02
CA ALA A 237 -16.08 0.22 -0.38
C ALA A 237 -17.49 -0.32 -0.66
N ASP A 238 -17.62 -1.45 -1.34
CA ASP A 238 -18.91 -2.08 -1.61
C ASP A 238 -19.57 -2.58 -0.31
N ALA A 239 -18.79 -3.18 0.59
CA ALA A 239 -19.27 -3.65 1.89
C ALA A 239 -19.71 -2.49 2.80
N SER A 240 -19.06 -1.32 2.72
CA SER A 240 -19.44 -0.12 3.49
C SER A 240 -20.79 0.48 3.09
N GLN A 241 -21.34 0.08 1.95
CA GLN A 241 -22.58 0.63 1.37
C GLN A 241 -22.54 2.16 1.11
N ASP A 242 -21.41 2.82 1.34
CA ASP A 242 -21.23 4.24 1.08
C ASP A 242 -20.97 4.47 -0.42
N ILE A 243 -21.95 5.07 -1.10
CA ILE A 243 -21.88 5.32 -2.54
C ILE A 243 -20.75 6.28 -2.91
N ASP A 244 -20.45 7.27 -2.08
CA ASP A 244 -19.40 8.24 -2.33
C ASP A 244 -18.03 7.57 -2.26
N MET A 245 -17.82 6.67 -1.29
CA MET A 245 -16.61 5.85 -1.19
C MET A 245 -16.47 4.86 -2.35
N ARG A 246 -17.57 4.24 -2.77
CA ARG A 246 -17.58 3.32 -3.93
C ARG A 246 -17.15 4.02 -5.21
N VAL A 247 -17.63 5.23 -5.45
CA VAL A 247 -17.28 6.04 -6.62
C VAL A 247 -15.84 6.56 -6.48
N TRP A 248 -15.44 7.00 -5.28
CA TRP A 248 -14.11 7.49 -4.99
C TRP A 248 -13.02 6.44 -5.30
N VAL A 249 -13.17 5.23 -4.78
CA VAL A 249 -12.19 4.15 -4.99
C VAL A 249 -12.07 3.80 -6.48
N ARG A 250 -13.18 3.71 -7.21
CA ARG A 250 -13.19 3.38 -8.64
C ARG A 250 -12.65 4.49 -9.52
N GLY A 251 -12.99 5.74 -9.23
CA GLY A 251 -12.44 6.90 -9.91
C GLY A 251 -10.93 7.01 -9.69
N SER A 252 -10.47 6.83 -8.47
CA SER A 252 -9.03 6.79 -8.14
C SER A 252 -8.33 5.64 -8.85
N GLU A 253 -8.90 4.42 -8.87
CA GLU A 253 -8.33 3.29 -9.60
C GLU A 253 -8.16 3.57 -11.09
N ALA A 254 -9.09 4.31 -11.70
CA ALA A 254 -8.99 4.73 -13.09
C ALA A 254 -7.83 5.73 -13.30
N VAL A 255 -7.70 6.76 -12.47
CA VAL A 255 -6.59 7.73 -12.54
C VAL A 255 -5.24 7.02 -12.41
N PHE A 256 -5.06 6.17 -11.40
CA PHE A 256 -3.79 5.45 -11.20
C PHE A 256 -3.58 4.32 -12.20
N GLY A 257 -4.64 3.88 -12.87
CA GLY A 257 -4.60 2.96 -14.00
C GLY A 257 -3.76 3.49 -15.17
N LEU A 258 -3.77 4.80 -15.42
CA LEU A 258 -2.96 5.47 -16.43
C LEU A 258 -1.45 5.28 -16.25
N TYR A 259 -1.01 5.10 -15.02
CA TYR A 259 0.41 4.96 -14.64
C TYR A 259 0.81 3.49 -14.37
N SER A 260 -0.04 2.55 -14.76
CA SER A 260 0.15 1.11 -14.62
C SER A 260 0.23 0.42 -15.99
N PRO A 261 0.56 -0.88 -16.05
CA PRO A 261 0.58 -1.63 -17.31
C PRO A 261 -0.81 -1.91 -17.93
N ARG A 262 -1.87 -1.26 -17.47
CA ARG A 262 -3.22 -1.42 -18.05
C ARG A 262 -3.30 -0.79 -19.44
N SER A 263 -4.09 -1.40 -20.32
CA SER A 263 -4.42 -0.76 -21.61
C SER A 263 -5.28 0.49 -21.39
N LEU A 264 -5.11 1.48 -22.28
CA LEU A 264 -5.90 2.72 -22.23
C LEU A 264 -7.42 2.43 -22.32
N ASP A 265 -7.84 1.44 -23.10
CA ASP A 265 -9.25 1.03 -23.18
C ASP A 265 -9.77 0.50 -21.84
N SER A 266 -8.94 -0.27 -21.09
CA SER A 266 -9.31 -0.74 -19.76
C SER A 266 -9.45 0.42 -18.77
N VAL A 267 -8.56 1.42 -18.85
CA VAL A 267 -8.63 2.63 -18.01
C VAL A 267 -9.88 3.44 -18.33
N LEU A 268 -10.16 3.64 -19.60
CA LEU A 268 -11.36 4.34 -20.06
C LEU A 268 -12.66 3.65 -19.60
N THR A 269 -12.68 2.31 -19.67
CA THR A 269 -13.81 1.51 -19.18
C THR A 269 -14.00 1.68 -17.67
N LEU A 270 -12.92 1.66 -16.88
CA LEU A 270 -12.97 1.89 -15.42
C LEU A 270 -13.50 3.30 -15.11
N ALA A 271 -13.00 4.32 -15.81
CA ALA A 271 -13.44 5.71 -15.63
C ALA A 271 -14.93 5.86 -15.89
N ARG A 272 -15.43 5.35 -17.03
CA ARG A 272 -16.84 5.42 -17.41
C ARG A 272 -17.74 4.60 -16.47
N SER A 273 -17.26 3.44 -15.99
CA SER A 273 -17.99 2.65 -15.00
C SER A 273 -18.14 3.38 -13.66
N ALA A 274 -17.10 4.10 -13.21
CA ALA A 274 -17.18 4.92 -12.01
C ALA A 274 -18.17 6.09 -12.17
N GLN A 275 -18.18 6.75 -13.34
CA GLN A 275 -19.14 7.82 -13.66
C GLN A 275 -20.58 7.30 -13.66
N SER A 276 -20.82 6.13 -14.27
CA SER A 276 -22.15 5.52 -14.28
C SER A 276 -22.64 5.18 -12.87
N LEU A 277 -21.73 4.76 -11.97
CA LEU A 277 -22.08 4.48 -10.58
C LEU A 277 -22.43 5.76 -9.79
N ALA A 278 -21.79 6.89 -10.11
CA ALA A 278 -22.06 8.17 -9.47
C ALA A 278 -23.47 8.69 -9.78
N THR A 279 -24.03 8.28 -10.91
CA THR A 279 -25.30 8.82 -11.44
C THR A 279 -25.26 10.35 -11.54
N GLU A 280 -26.12 11.07 -10.80
CA GLU A 280 -26.15 12.55 -10.78
C GLU A 280 -25.46 13.16 -9.56
N ARG A 281 -24.84 12.34 -8.70
CA ARG A 281 -24.21 12.80 -7.48
C ARG A 281 -22.88 13.48 -7.78
N LEU A 282 -22.75 14.74 -7.37
CA LEU A 282 -21.50 15.48 -7.45
C LEU A 282 -20.58 15.05 -6.31
N THR A 283 -19.65 14.13 -6.59
CA THR A 283 -18.72 13.57 -5.60
C THR A 283 -17.29 13.75 -6.05
N PRO A 284 -16.32 13.79 -5.14
CA PRO A 284 -14.91 13.78 -5.51
C PRO A 284 -14.52 12.59 -6.40
N GLY A 285 -15.15 11.44 -6.22
CA GLY A 285 -14.92 10.25 -7.04
C GLY A 285 -15.38 10.44 -8.49
N LEU A 286 -16.47 11.17 -8.73
CA LEU A 286 -16.89 11.54 -10.07
C LEU A 286 -15.84 12.42 -10.75
N LEU A 287 -15.31 13.40 -10.05
CA LEU A 287 -14.25 14.27 -10.58
C LEU A 287 -12.99 13.47 -10.94
N GLN A 288 -12.59 12.50 -10.08
CA GLN A 288 -11.50 11.59 -10.41
C GLN A 288 -11.77 10.76 -11.67
N ALA A 289 -13.00 10.26 -11.82
CA ALA A 289 -13.38 9.45 -12.98
C ALA A 289 -13.37 10.26 -14.27
N VAL A 290 -13.90 11.49 -14.26
CA VAL A 290 -13.84 12.40 -15.41
C VAL A 290 -12.40 12.81 -15.72
N SER A 291 -11.57 13.05 -14.71
CA SER A 291 -10.14 13.31 -14.87
C SER A 291 -9.42 12.16 -15.58
N ALA A 292 -9.70 10.91 -15.16
CA ALA A 292 -9.12 9.73 -15.79
C ALA A 292 -9.56 9.57 -17.24
N GLU A 293 -10.83 9.85 -17.54
CA GLU A 293 -11.35 9.84 -18.93
C GLU A 293 -10.64 10.88 -19.80
N ALA A 294 -10.58 12.15 -19.35
CA ALA A 294 -9.94 13.23 -20.09
C ALA A 294 -8.47 12.91 -20.41
N GLN A 295 -7.71 12.51 -19.38
CA GLN A 295 -6.29 12.17 -19.53
C GLN A 295 -6.07 10.95 -20.44
N THR A 296 -6.94 9.94 -20.37
CA THR A 296 -6.87 8.74 -21.22
C THR A 296 -7.14 9.08 -22.68
N LEU A 297 -8.19 9.85 -22.95
CA LEU A 297 -8.55 10.30 -24.29
C LEU A 297 -7.45 11.13 -24.95
N ALA A 298 -6.77 12.01 -24.18
CA ALA A 298 -5.64 12.78 -24.66
C ALA A 298 -4.47 11.88 -25.12
N VAL A 299 -4.13 10.85 -24.34
CA VAL A 299 -3.09 9.88 -24.70
C VAL A 299 -3.49 9.02 -25.91
N MET A 300 -4.79 8.73 -26.09
CA MET A 300 -5.31 8.03 -27.26
C MET A 300 -5.34 8.92 -28.53
N GLY A 301 -5.01 10.20 -28.43
CA GLY A 301 -5.07 11.16 -29.53
C GLY A 301 -6.50 11.64 -29.86
N LYS A 302 -7.46 11.38 -29.00
CA LYS A 302 -8.85 11.82 -29.11
C LYS A 302 -9.03 13.22 -28.52
N ASN A 303 -8.34 14.19 -29.11
CA ASN A 303 -8.17 15.51 -28.53
C ASN A 303 -9.49 16.26 -28.26
N GLN A 304 -10.48 16.20 -29.19
CA GLN A 304 -11.75 16.87 -28.97
C GLN A 304 -12.53 16.26 -27.78
N GLU A 305 -12.66 14.92 -27.75
CA GLU A 305 -13.31 14.24 -26.64
C GLU A 305 -12.61 14.53 -25.29
N ALA A 306 -11.28 14.65 -25.29
CA ALA A 306 -10.49 15.00 -24.11
C ALA A 306 -10.77 16.44 -23.64
N CYS A 307 -10.83 17.41 -24.55
CA CYS A 307 -11.19 18.81 -24.24
C CYS A 307 -12.62 18.92 -23.71
N ASP A 308 -13.58 18.21 -24.32
CA ASP A 308 -14.97 18.18 -23.84
C ASP A 308 -15.05 17.62 -22.40
N SER A 309 -14.24 16.58 -22.10
CA SER A 309 -14.14 16.01 -20.75
C SER A 309 -13.49 16.99 -19.76
N VAL A 310 -12.50 17.78 -20.17
CA VAL A 310 -11.92 18.85 -19.34
C VAL A 310 -12.95 19.95 -19.05
N GLN A 311 -13.67 20.41 -20.05
CA GLN A 311 -14.71 21.42 -19.84
C GLN A 311 -15.76 20.91 -18.85
N ARG A 312 -16.22 19.68 -19.04
CA ARG A 312 -17.14 19.04 -18.10
C ARG A 312 -16.56 18.95 -16.68
N LEU A 313 -15.25 18.66 -16.54
CA LEU A 313 -14.59 18.62 -15.23
C LEU A 313 -14.64 19.98 -14.53
N HIS A 314 -14.35 21.07 -15.24
CA HIS A 314 -14.42 22.43 -14.69
C HIS A 314 -15.85 22.79 -14.27
N ASP A 315 -16.85 22.51 -15.11
CA ASP A 315 -18.27 22.74 -14.79
C ASP A 315 -18.71 21.97 -13.53
N LEU A 316 -18.23 20.72 -13.37
CA LEU A 316 -18.52 19.91 -12.18
C LEU A 316 -17.82 20.47 -10.93
N VAL A 317 -16.57 20.92 -11.03
CA VAL A 317 -15.82 21.53 -9.92
C VAL A 317 -16.49 22.81 -9.45
N GLU A 318 -16.90 23.69 -10.37
CA GLU A 318 -17.61 24.92 -10.05
C GLU A 318 -18.93 24.66 -9.32
N ARG A 319 -19.72 23.69 -9.82
CA ARG A 319 -21.01 23.31 -9.23
C ARG A 319 -20.88 22.61 -7.89
N ALA A 320 -19.80 21.80 -7.69
CA ALA A 320 -19.68 20.92 -6.55
C ALA A 320 -19.32 21.65 -5.25
N GLN A 321 -18.70 22.84 -5.31
CA GLN A 321 -18.19 23.58 -4.15
C GLN A 321 -17.44 22.69 -3.13
N LEU A 322 -16.75 21.66 -3.61
CA LEU A 322 -16.09 20.64 -2.82
C LEU A 322 -14.83 21.21 -2.17
N LYS A 323 -14.89 21.35 -0.85
CA LYS A 323 -13.70 21.72 -0.06
C LYS A 323 -13.10 20.46 0.57
N GLY A 324 -11.99 19.98 0.01
CA GLY A 324 -11.06 19.06 0.68
C GLY A 324 -11.56 17.65 1.02
N ARG A 325 -12.74 17.21 0.58
CA ARG A 325 -13.21 15.83 0.85
C ARG A 325 -12.37 14.82 0.06
N PHE A 326 -11.91 13.78 0.74
CA PHE A 326 -11.09 12.68 0.17
C PHE A 326 -9.83 13.12 -0.57
N GLY A 327 -9.33 14.34 -0.32
CA GLY A 327 -8.11 14.84 -0.95
C GLY A 327 -8.27 15.41 -2.35
N TRP A 328 -9.49 15.66 -2.81
CA TRP A 328 -9.72 16.45 -4.01
C TRP A 328 -9.48 17.95 -3.71
N SER A 329 -8.70 18.60 -4.55
CA SER A 329 -8.46 20.05 -4.51
C SER A 329 -8.63 20.66 -5.90
N GLY A 330 -8.91 21.97 -5.97
CA GLY A 330 -9.21 22.64 -7.23
C GLY A 330 -8.07 22.63 -8.26
N ASP A 331 -6.83 22.54 -7.77
CA ASP A 331 -5.63 22.43 -8.62
C ASP A 331 -5.62 21.15 -9.48
N GLN A 332 -6.32 20.10 -9.09
CA GLN A 332 -6.39 18.86 -9.87
C GLN A 332 -7.09 19.05 -11.22
N ALA A 333 -8.06 19.96 -11.32
CA ALA A 333 -8.69 20.28 -12.60
C ALA A 333 -7.68 20.96 -13.54
N PHE A 334 -6.91 21.90 -13.04
CA PHE A 334 -5.85 22.55 -13.83
C PHE A 334 -4.72 21.59 -14.19
N PHE A 335 -4.36 20.67 -13.31
CA PHE A 335 -3.43 19.59 -13.62
C PHE A 335 -3.90 18.74 -14.82
N VAL A 336 -5.20 18.36 -14.85
CA VAL A 336 -5.79 17.60 -15.97
C VAL A 336 -5.83 18.43 -17.24
N SER A 337 -6.19 19.72 -17.16
CA SER A 337 -6.16 20.66 -18.29
C SER A 337 -4.75 20.78 -18.87
N SER A 338 -3.73 20.94 -18.02
CA SER A 338 -2.32 20.98 -18.43
C SER A 338 -1.93 19.72 -19.22
N TRP A 339 -2.32 18.52 -18.72
CA TRP A 339 -2.08 17.27 -19.43
C TRP A 339 -2.76 17.27 -20.82
N VAL A 340 -4.06 17.51 -20.85
CA VAL A 340 -4.88 17.41 -22.08
C VAL A 340 -4.38 18.38 -23.15
N HIS A 341 -4.16 19.65 -22.80
CA HIS A 341 -3.69 20.66 -23.74
C HIS A 341 -2.25 20.41 -24.21
N SER A 342 -1.39 19.88 -23.34
CA SER A 342 -0.01 19.50 -23.73
C SER A 342 -0.02 18.36 -24.77
N PHE A 343 -0.87 17.35 -24.62
CA PHE A 343 -1.04 16.29 -25.61
C PHE A 343 -1.79 16.78 -26.86
N GLY A 344 -2.73 17.71 -26.71
CA GLY A 344 -3.50 18.31 -27.80
C GLY A 344 -2.69 19.26 -28.69
N GLY A 345 -1.57 19.79 -28.20
CA GLY A 345 -0.72 20.76 -28.90
C GLY A 345 -1.14 22.23 -28.72
N ASP A 346 -2.09 22.51 -27.83
CA ASP A 346 -2.44 23.88 -27.43
C ASP A 346 -1.49 24.37 -26.34
N SER A 347 -0.39 24.97 -26.77
CA SER A 347 0.69 25.40 -25.88
C SER A 347 0.31 26.54 -24.94
N GLU A 348 -0.63 27.41 -25.34
CA GLU A 348 -1.05 28.53 -24.50
C GLU A 348 -2.00 28.07 -23.39
N ALA A 349 -3.05 27.34 -23.72
CA ALA A 349 -3.94 26.76 -22.73
C ALA A 349 -3.20 25.80 -21.77
N ALA A 350 -2.21 25.03 -22.28
CA ALA A 350 -1.35 24.21 -21.46
C ALA A 350 -0.52 25.03 -20.46
N ARG A 351 0.05 26.18 -20.88
CA ARG A 351 0.81 27.07 -20.03
C ARG A 351 -0.04 27.68 -18.92
N GLU A 352 -1.21 28.22 -19.26
CA GLU A 352 -2.13 28.79 -18.28
C GLU A 352 -2.58 27.78 -17.22
N ALA A 353 -2.86 26.55 -17.65
CA ALA A 353 -3.22 25.47 -16.75
C ALA A 353 -2.03 25.06 -15.84
N ARG A 354 -0.80 25.05 -16.34
CA ARG A 354 0.41 24.81 -15.53
C ARG A 354 0.59 25.89 -14.48
N ASP A 355 0.50 27.17 -14.87
CA ASP A 355 0.68 28.33 -13.97
C ASP A 355 -0.37 28.27 -12.84
N SER A 356 -1.62 27.93 -13.18
CA SER A 356 -2.70 27.74 -12.20
C SER A 356 -2.44 26.56 -11.26
N THR A 357 -1.86 25.47 -11.77
CA THR A 357 -1.49 24.31 -10.93
C THR A 357 -0.37 24.70 -9.97
N PHE A 358 0.69 25.38 -10.41
CA PHE A 358 1.79 25.81 -9.55
C PHE A 358 1.32 26.77 -8.43
N ALA A 359 0.39 27.67 -8.74
CA ALA A 359 -0.13 28.62 -7.78
C ALA A 359 -0.96 27.97 -6.65
N GLN A 360 -1.56 26.81 -6.89
CA GLN A 360 -2.56 26.22 -6.00
C GLN A 360 -2.16 24.88 -5.41
N SER A 361 -1.23 24.13 -6.05
CA SER A 361 -0.95 22.76 -5.65
C SER A 361 0.04 22.66 -4.48
N PRO A 362 -0.34 22.03 -3.38
CA PRO A 362 0.60 21.69 -2.30
C PRO A 362 1.41 20.42 -2.58
N CYS A 363 1.09 19.68 -3.66
CA CYS A 363 1.64 18.34 -3.92
C CYS A 363 2.89 18.41 -4.82
N TYR A 364 4.03 17.94 -4.29
CA TYR A 364 5.29 17.87 -5.06
C TYR A 364 5.13 17.10 -6.37
N GLN A 365 4.32 16.05 -6.38
CA GLN A 365 4.14 15.21 -7.55
C GLN A 365 3.40 15.92 -8.68
N ASN A 366 2.38 16.73 -8.36
CA ASN A 366 1.69 17.55 -9.35
C ASN A 366 2.64 18.60 -9.93
N ALA A 367 3.35 19.33 -9.07
CA ALA A 367 4.35 20.31 -9.49
C ALA A 367 5.42 19.71 -10.42
N THR A 368 5.94 18.53 -10.08
CA THR A 368 6.93 17.84 -10.94
C THR A 368 6.32 17.39 -12.27
N ASN A 369 5.10 16.82 -12.25
CA ASN A 369 4.48 16.34 -13.48
C ASN A 369 4.08 17.48 -14.43
N VAL A 370 3.63 18.64 -13.95
CA VAL A 370 3.31 19.76 -14.87
C VAL A 370 4.54 20.33 -15.58
N ARG A 371 5.75 20.23 -14.98
CA ARG A 371 7.00 20.50 -15.71
C ARG A 371 7.25 19.48 -16.83
N LEU A 372 6.89 18.22 -16.61
CA LEU A 372 6.94 17.19 -17.65
C LEU A 372 5.86 17.38 -18.72
N HIS A 373 4.68 17.94 -18.36
CA HIS A 373 3.68 18.36 -19.35
C HIS A 373 4.22 19.48 -20.25
N GLU A 374 5.00 20.41 -19.71
CA GLU A 374 5.72 21.41 -20.51
C GLU A 374 6.64 20.76 -21.53
N ALA A 375 7.43 19.77 -21.11
CA ALA A 375 8.30 19.02 -22.01
C ALA A 375 7.50 18.30 -23.13
N ILE A 376 6.28 17.81 -22.86
CA ILE A 376 5.39 17.26 -23.90
C ILE A 376 5.00 18.37 -24.90
N SER A 377 4.58 19.55 -24.42
CA SER A 377 4.22 20.68 -25.27
C SER A 377 5.37 21.10 -26.17
N VAL A 378 6.58 21.25 -25.60
CA VAL A 378 7.82 21.61 -26.31
C VAL A 378 8.16 20.56 -27.38
N ALA A 379 8.08 19.27 -27.04
CA ALA A 379 8.36 18.19 -27.99
C ALA A 379 7.35 18.19 -29.16
N ARG A 380 6.07 18.44 -28.90
CA ARG A 380 5.03 18.51 -29.93
C ARG A 380 5.17 19.74 -30.83
N SER A 381 5.75 20.82 -30.32
CA SER A 381 6.10 22.02 -31.12
C SER A 381 7.40 21.85 -31.90
N GLY A 382 8.06 20.68 -31.86
CA GLY A 382 9.29 20.39 -32.59
C GLY A 382 10.58 20.61 -31.81
N GLY A 383 10.53 21.12 -30.59
CA GLY A 383 11.68 21.36 -29.69
C GLY A 383 12.18 20.07 -29.01
N HIS A 384 12.50 19.03 -29.81
CA HIS A 384 12.77 17.69 -29.28
C HIS A 384 13.96 17.62 -28.33
N ASN A 385 15.08 18.31 -28.65
CA ASN A 385 16.25 18.34 -27.78
C ASN A 385 15.99 19.12 -26.49
N GLU A 386 15.30 20.24 -26.59
CA GLU A 386 14.90 21.06 -25.44
C GLU A 386 13.97 20.28 -24.50
N ALA A 387 12.98 19.58 -25.06
CA ALA A 387 12.09 18.73 -24.28
C ALA A 387 12.84 17.65 -23.47
N LEU A 388 13.81 16.98 -24.09
CA LEU A 388 14.58 15.96 -23.41
C LEU A 388 15.55 16.53 -22.37
N GLN A 389 16.12 17.72 -22.61
CA GLN A 389 16.92 18.44 -21.62
C GLN A 389 16.06 18.84 -20.41
N LEU A 390 14.87 19.36 -20.65
CA LEU A 390 13.92 19.71 -19.59
C LEU A 390 13.56 18.49 -18.73
N VAL A 391 13.28 17.33 -19.34
CA VAL A 391 13.04 16.08 -18.58
C VAL A 391 14.25 15.69 -17.75
N THR A 392 15.46 15.75 -18.33
CA THR A 392 16.69 15.42 -17.63
C THR A 392 16.88 16.31 -16.41
N GLN A 393 16.69 17.61 -16.57
CA GLN A 393 16.77 18.57 -15.47
C GLN A 393 15.74 18.27 -14.37
N VAL A 394 14.45 18.09 -14.73
CA VAL A 394 13.38 17.79 -13.78
C VAL A 394 13.69 16.52 -12.96
N LEU A 395 14.20 15.47 -13.61
CA LEU A 395 14.56 14.24 -12.93
C LEU A 395 15.83 14.36 -12.09
N THR A 396 16.80 15.20 -12.49
CA THR A 396 18.04 15.39 -11.75
C THR A 396 17.84 16.27 -10.52
N ASP A 397 17.00 17.29 -10.63
CA ASP A 397 16.68 18.21 -9.52
C ASP A 397 15.82 17.54 -8.43
N LEU A 398 15.11 16.46 -8.77
CA LEU A 398 14.26 15.75 -7.83
C LEU A 398 15.07 14.74 -7.02
N ASP A 399 14.97 14.83 -5.69
CA ASP A 399 15.55 13.82 -4.81
C ASP A 399 15.08 12.40 -5.22
N PRO A 400 16.00 11.44 -5.36
CA PRO A 400 15.66 10.07 -5.76
C PRO A 400 14.55 9.41 -4.94
N ALA A 401 14.43 9.72 -3.64
CA ALA A 401 13.37 9.19 -2.79
C ALA A 401 11.95 9.64 -3.23
N TYR A 402 11.83 10.78 -3.88
CA TYR A 402 10.58 11.34 -4.41
C TYR A 402 10.27 10.92 -5.84
N ARG A 403 11.17 10.21 -6.52
CA ARG A 403 10.97 9.75 -7.90
C ARG A 403 9.96 8.61 -7.97
N SER A 404 8.69 8.96 -8.09
CA SER A 404 7.63 7.98 -8.27
C SER A 404 7.58 7.42 -9.70
N ARG A 405 6.97 6.24 -9.87
CA ARG A 405 6.68 5.69 -11.21
C ARG A 405 5.72 6.56 -12.01
N MET A 406 4.87 7.35 -11.37
CA MET A 406 4.03 8.32 -12.07
C MET A 406 4.89 9.38 -12.77
N ILE A 407 5.89 9.94 -12.08
CA ILE A 407 6.82 10.92 -12.65
C ILE A 407 7.62 10.27 -13.79
N THR A 408 8.23 9.12 -13.56
CA THR A 408 9.03 8.43 -14.60
C THR A 408 8.18 7.94 -15.78
N HIS A 409 6.90 7.64 -15.55
CA HIS A 409 5.95 7.31 -16.62
C HIS A 409 5.66 8.54 -17.50
N THR A 410 5.36 9.68 -16.89
CA THR A 410 5.17 10.94 -17.63
C THR A 410 6.41 11.33 -18.41
N ALA A 411 7.60 11.19 -17.81
CA ALA A 411 8.87 11.40 -18.50
C ALA A 411 9.02 10.50 -19.73
N ARG A 412 8.65 9.22 -19.66
CA ARG A 412 8.64 8.31 -20.82
C ARG A 412 7.66 8.74 -21.90
N ARG A 413 6.48 9.27 -21.51
CA ARG A 413 5.52 9.82 -22.49
C ARG A 413 6.12 10.99 -23.30
N VAL A 414 6.99 11.82 -22.70
CA VAL A 414 7.74 12.83 -23.47
C VAL A 414 8.59 12.15 -24.56
N LEU A 415 9.31 11.06 -24.22
CA LEU A 415 10.10 10.33 -25.20
C LEU A 415 9.25 9.76 -26.36
N ASP A 416 8.00 9.33 -26.07
CA ASP A 416 7.10 8.81 -27.10
C ASP A 416 6.70 9.89 -28.12
N THR A 417 6.76 11.17 -27.77
CA THR A 417 6.51 12.31 -28.68
C THR A 417 7.73 12.69 -29.53
N VAL A 418 8.92 12.17 -29.21
CA VAL A 418 10.16 12.47 -29.94
C VAL A 418 10.39 11.42 -31.04
N PRO A 419 10.68 11.80 -32.29
CA PRO A 419 11.00 10.87 -33.37
C PRO A 419 12.19 9.94 -33.06
N LEU A 420 12.15 8.71 -33.60
CA LEU A 420 13.13 7.67 -33.28
C LEU A 420 14.58 8.06 -33.62
N ASP A 421 14.78 8.75 -34.73
CA ASP A 421 16.06 9.24 -35.22
C ASP A 421 16.70 10.30 -34.28
N LYS A 422 15.88 10.97 -33.46
CA LYS A 422 16.32 11.98 -32.50
C LYS A 422 16.50 11.44 -31.07
N ARG A 423 16.04 10.24 -30.78
CA ARG A 423 16.14 9.61 -29.44
C ARG A 423 17.54 9.17 -29.07
N ALA A 424 18.38 8.86 -30.06
CA ALA A 424 19.72 8.32 -29.83
C ALA A 424 20.72 9.35 -29.28
N ALA A 425 20.44 10.65 -29.42
CA ALA A 425 21.37 11.74 -29.14
C ALA A 425 21.53 12.15 -27.66
N LEU A 426 20.81 11.50 -26.71
CA LEU A 426 20.76 11.98 -25.31
C LEU A 426 21.01 10.85 -24.29
N PRO A 427 22.28 10.48 -24.06
CA PRO A 427 22.66 9.53 -23.02
C PRO A 427 22.21 9.98 -21.62
N ASP A 428 22.24 11.28 -21.35
CA ASP A 428 21.88 11.88 -20.05
C ASP A 428 20.40 11.63 -19.69
N TYR A 429 19.49 11.78 -20.65
CA TYR A 429 18.08 11.45 -20.45
C TYR A 429 17.90 9.98 -20.03
N ARG A 430 18.59 9.05 -20.69
CA ARG A 430 18.50 7.62 -20.35
C ARG A 430 19.06 7.33 -18.96
N THR A 431 20.16 7.96 -18.61
CA THR A 431 20.77 7.84 -17.28
C THR A 431 19.82 8.38 -16.22
N ALA A 432 19.28 9.58 -16.40
CA ALA A 432 18.34 10.17 -15.46
C ALA A 432 17.06 9.34 -15.29
N LEU A 433 16.52 8.79 -16.39
CA LEU A 433 15.30 7.98 -16.36
C LEU A 433 15.49 6.61 -15.66
N ASN A 434 16.67 6.02 -15.80
CA ASN A 434 16.97 4.68 -15.27
C ASN A 434 17.61 4.70 -13.88
N THR A 435 17.81 5.87 -13.27
CA THR A 435 18.27 5.96 -11.88
C THR A 435 17.29 5.22 -10.98
N PRO A 436 17.76 4.24 -10.18
CA PRO A 436 16.90 3.46 -9.30
C PRO A 436 16.14 4.34 -8.31
N ILE A 437 14.88 4.00 -8.06
CA ILE A 437 14.15 4.54 -6.92
C ILE A 437 14.73 3.84 -5.69
N PRO A 438 15.16 4.55 -4.65
CA PRO A 438 15.65 3.92 -3.41
C PRO A 438 14.61 2.95 -2.84
N THR A 439 15.06 1.74 -2.52
CA THR A 439 14.23 0.66 -1.93
C THR A 439 13.99 0.90 -0.45
#